data_4b8e932ec0792f58d3251c8f501a457b
#
_entry.id   4b8e932ec0792f58d3251c8f501a457b
#
_cell.length_a   1.000
_cell.length_b   1.000
_cell.length_c   1.000
_cell.angle_alpha   90.00
_cell.angle_beta   90.00
_cell.angle_gamma   90.00
#
_symmetry.space_group_name_H-M   'P 1'
#
loop_
_entity.id
_entity.type
_entity.pdbx_description
1 polymer ?
#
loop_
_entity_poly.entity_id
_entity_poly.type
_entity_poly.pdbx_seq_one_letter_code
_entity_poly.pdbx_strand_id
1 'polypeptide(L)' 'MDRTVTLTIDEIVNITSAIEDRIILLEDYLSNNEGTPIAHKRLKEFKGILAKLNN' A
#
# COMPACT_ATOMS: atom_id res chain seq x y z
N MET A 1 7.00 11.08 14.99
CA MET A 1 7.39 10.17 16.08
C MET A 1 7.66 8.79 15.52
N ASP A 2 8.88 8.33 15.70
CA ASP A 2 9.29 7.03 15.17
C ASP A 2 8.91 5.94 16.14
N ARG A 3 8.29 4.90 15.61
CA ARG A 3 7.98 3.70 16.39
C ARG A 3 8.65 2.51 15.76
N THR A 4 9.31 1.72 16.59
CA THR A 4 9.87 0.44 16.14
C THR A 4 8.84 -0.64 16.39
N VAL A 5 8.48 -1.36 15.35
CA VAL A 5 7.51 -2.45 15.43
C VAL A 5 8.20 -3.72 14.95
N THR A 6 8.08 -4.77 15.76
CA THR A 6 8.62 -6.08 15.40
C THR A 6 7.50 -6.91 14.80
N LEU A 7 7.70 -7.37 13.57
CA LEU A 7 6.71 -8.18 12.86
C LEU A 7 7.31 -9.54 12.51
N THR A 8 6.48 -10.57 12.58
CA THR A 8 6.88 -11.89 12.09
C THR A 8 6.84 -11.90 10.56
N ILE A 9 7.50 -12.90 9.96
CA ILE A 9 7.46 -13.06 8.51
C ILE A 9 6.03 -13.25 8.02
N ASP A 10 5.23 -14.05 8.74
CA ASP A 10 3.83 -14.27 8.38
C ASP A 10 3.02 -12.97 8.41
N GLU A 11 3.26 -12.14 9.42
CA GLU A 11 2.59 -10.84 9.51
C GLU A 11 2.98 -9.93 8.36
N ILE A 12 4.25 -9.90 7.99
CA ILE A 12 4.74 -9.11 6.86
C ILE A 12 4.08 -9.57 5.56
N VAL A 13 4.00 -10.90 5.34
CA VAL A 13 3.36 -11.46 4.14
C VAL A 13 1.88 -11.05 4.09
N ASN A 14 1.17 -11.16 5.20
CA ASN A 14 -0.24 -10.81 5.25
C ASN A 14 -0.47 -9.32 4.98
N ILE A 15 0.35 -8.46 5.58
CA ILE A 15 0.26 -7.01 5.37
C ILE A 15 0.59 -6.67 3.92
N THR A 16 1.64 -7.27 3.38
CA THR A 16 2.05 -7.07 1.98
C THR A 16 0.93 -7.44 1.03
N SER A 17 0.30 -8.59 1.23
CA SER A 17 -0.83 -9.03 0.40
C SER A 17 -2.00 -8.06 0.46
N ALA A 18 -2.34 -7.57 1.65
CA ALA A 18 -3.43 -6.62 1.82
C ALA A 18 -3.14 -5.30 1.09
N ILE A 19 -1.90 -4.83 1.18
CA ILE A 19 -1.49 -3.60 0.50
C ILE A 19 -1.51 -3.79 -1.02
N GLU A 20 -1.01 -4.91 -1.51
CA GLU A 20 -1.02 -5.21 -2.94
C GLU A 20 -2.44 -5.25 -3.49
N ASP A 21 -3.36 -5.89 -2.78
CA ASP A 21 -4.77 -5.92 -3.17
C ASP A 21 -5.36 -4.51 -3.24
N ARG A 22 -5.03 -3.67 -2.26
CA ARG A 22 -5.52 -2.30 -2.24
C ARG A 22 -4.94 -1.47 -3.39
N ILE A 23 -3.67 -1.69 -3.71
CA ILE A 23 -3.03 -1.01 -4.84
C ILE A 23 -3.74 -1.37 -6.14
N ILE A 24 -4.04 -2.64 -6.35
CA ILE A 24 -4.76 -3.11 -7.55
C ILE A 24 -6.12 -2.43 -7.65
N LEU A 25 -6.87 -2.36 -6.54
CA LEU A 25 -8.17 -1.71 -6.52
C LEU A 25 -8.07 -0.22 -6.84
N LEU A 26 -7.07 0.46 -6.30
CA LEU A 26 -6.87 1.88 -6.56
C LEU A 26 -6.45 2.13 -8.00
N GLU A 27 -5.58 1.29 -8.55
CA GLU A 27 -5.16 1.41 -9.95
C GLU A 27 -6.34 1.18 -10.89
N ASP A 28 -7.19 0.19 -10.59
CA ASP A 28 -8.39 -0.06 -11.37
C ASP A 28 -9.35 1.13 -11.30
N TYR A 29 -9.58 1.67 -10.11
CA TYR A 29 -10.41 2.85 -9.92
C TYR A 29 -9.90 4.03 -10.75
N LEU A 30 -8.58 4.28 -10.70
CA LEU A 30 -7.98 5.42 -11.40
C LEU A 30 -7.97 5.23 -12.91
N SER A 31 -7.93 3.98 -13.40
CA SER A 31 -7.97 3.72 -14.84
C SER A 31 -9.37 3.93 -15.42
N ASN A 32 -10.40 3.77 -14.61
CA ASN A 32 -11.80 3.92 -15.03
C ASN A 32 -12.38 5.30 -14.74
N ASN A 33 -11.72 6.08 -13.91
CA ASN A 33 -12.14 7.41 -13.49
C ASN A 33 -10.95 8.34 -13.52
N GLU A 34 -11.21 9.64 -13.62
CA GLU A 34 -10.12 10.61 -13.53
C GLU A 34 -9.46 10.59 -12.15
N GLY A 35 -10.17 10.00 -11.19
CA GLY A 35 -9.67 9.89 -9.84
C GLY A 35 -9.72 11.20 -9.07
N THR A 36 -9.43 11.12 -7.80
CA THR A 36 -9.34 12.26 -6.93
C THR A 36 -7.89 12.43 -6.48
N PRO A 37 -7.47 13.64 -6.08
CA PRO A 37 -6.14 13.82 -5.53
C PRO A 37 -5.86 12.88 -4.35
N ILE A 38 -6.90 12.57 -3.57
CA ILE A 38 -6.78 11.66 -2.43
C ILE A 38 -6.43 10.25 -2.89
N ALA A 39 -7.06 9.76 -3.96
CA ALA A 39 -6.79 8.42 -4.49
C ALA A 39 -5.35 8.30 -4.99
N HIS A 40 -4.86 9.29 -5.71
CA HIS A 40 -3.47 9.33 -6.17
C HIS A 40 -2.49 9.35 -5.01
N LYS A 41 -2.78 10.14 -3.99
CA LYS A 41 -1.95 10.23 -2.80
C LYS A 41 -1.89 8.90 -2.06
N ARG A 42 -3.03 8.25 -1.87
CA ARG A 42 -3.10 6.94 -1.21
C ARG A 42 -2.32 5.88 -1.96
N LEU A 43 -2.44 5.87 -3.29
CA LEU A 43 -1.71 4.91 -4.11
C LEU A 43 -0.20 5.07 -3.92
N LYS A 44 0.28 6.31 -3.95
CA LYS A 44 1.69 6.60 -3.73
C LYS A 44 2.15 6.17 -2.34
N GLU A 45 1.34 6.43 -1.32
CA GLU A 45 1.65 6.05 0.05
C GLU A 45 1.73 4.52 0.20
N PHE A 46 0.77 3.79 -0.37
CA PHE A 46 0.78 2.33 -0.30
C PHE A 46 1.99 1.73 -1.01
N LYS A 47 2.37 2.27 -2.16
CA LYS A 47 3.56 1.81 -2.87
C LYS A 47 4.83 2.06 -2.06
N GLY A 48 4.91 3.20 -1.37
CA GLY A 48 6.02 3.52 -0.49
C GLY A 48 6.12 2.56 0.69
N ILE A 49 4.98 2.22 1.30
CA ILE A 49 4.94 1.27 2.41
C ILE A 49 5.38 -0.11 1.94
N LEU A 50 4.90 -0.53 0.78
CA LEU A 50 5.27 -1.83 0.22
C LEU A 50 6.78 -1.94 -0.02
N ALA A 51 7.38 -0.87 -0.54
CA ALA A 51 8.82 -0.83 -0.75
C ALA A 51 9.58 -0.99 0.58
N LYS A 52 9.10 -0.37 1.64
CA LYS A 52 9.71 -0.50 2.98
C LYS A 52 9.59 -1.91 3.53
N LEU A 53 8.45 -2.56 3.31
CA LEU A 53 8.23 -3.91 3.81
C LEU A 53 9.10 -4.95 3.09
N ASN A 54 9.47 -4.68 1.85
CA ASN A 54 10.26 -5.60 1.04
C ASN A 54 11.77 -5.39 1.17
N ASN A 55 12.17 -4.41 1.93
CA ASN A 55 13.60 -4.15 2.18
C ASN A 55 14.12 -4.89 3.44
#